data_7d8d99bcf6bbf1498a1cc73ec15ccb94
#
_entry.id   7d8d99bcf6bbf1498a1cc73ec15ccb94
#
_cell.length_a   1.000
_cell.length_b   1.000
_cell.length_c   1.000
_cell.angle_alpha   90.00
_cell.angle_beta   90.00
_cell.angle_gamma   90.00
#
_symmetry.space_group_name_H-M   'P 1'
#
loop_
_entity.id
_entity.type
_entity.pdbx_description
1 polymer ?
#
loop_
_entity_poly.entity_id
_entity_poly.type
_entity_poly.pdbx_seq_one_letter_code
_entity_poly.pdbx_strand_id
1 'polypeptide(L)'
;MDKLYEELFRAMNQFRKLKFAEMFPMINRTDFFVMCTIMDKGENGKITISELASRAKMLPSAISRTLKGLEERGYVERNINKNDRRNTYVELTAEGERLTEEARQIMADFGKSVMSQGDEADMKHLISYLDNIYHIAEKEIEARKGQGRRKEREHE
;
A
#
# COMPACT_ATOMS: atom_id res chain seq x y z
N MET A 1 27.18 -12.55 -8.60
CA MET A 1 25.85 -11.96 -8.80
C MET A 1 25.87 -11.23 -10.13
N ASP A 2 24.80 -11.26 -10.88
CA ASP A 2 24.76 -10.57 -12.17
C ASP A 2 24.80 -9.06 -11.95
N LYS A 3 25.72 -8.35 -12.61
CA LYS A 3 25.91 -6.90 -12.50
C LYS A 3 24.62 -6.14 -12.80
N LEU A 4 23.83 -6.61 -13.76
CA LEU A 4 22.54 -6.03 -14.14
C LEU A 4 21.52 -6.11 -13.00
N TYR A 5 21.49 -7.24 -12.27
CA TYR A 5 20.64 -7.39 -11.09
C TYR A 5 21.01 -6.38 -9.99
N GLU A 6 22.29 -6.19 -9.72
CA GLU A 6 22.75 -5.21 -8.73
C GLU A 6 22.40 -3.78 -9.11
N GLU A 7 22.52 -3.44 -10.39
CA GLU A 7 22.16 -2.12 -10.93
C GLU A 7 20.65 -1.86 -10.80
N LEU A 8 19.82 -2.83 -11.20
CA LEU A 8 18.36 -2.75 -11.05
C LEU A 8 17.97 -2.58 -9.56
N PHE A 9 18.52 -3.43 -8.69
CA PHE A 9 18.23 -3.38 -7.26
C PHE A 9 18.64 -2.04 -6.64
N ARG A 10 19.79 -1.49 -7.06
CA ARG A 10 20.24 -0.16 -6.64
C ARG A 10 19.29 0.93 -7.11
N ALA A 11 18.87 0.90 -8.37
CA ALA A 11 17.93 1.87 -8.94
C ALA A 11 16.60 1.85 -8.17
N MET A 12 16.02 0.67 -7.95
CA MET A 12 14.78 0.53 -7.17
C MET A 12 14.93 1.05 -5.73
N ASN A 13 16.07 0.79 -5.08
CA ASN A 13 16.31 1.25 -3.70
C ASN A 13 16.48 2.77 -3.58
N GLN A 14 16.81 3.48 -4.68
CA GLN A 14 16.88 4.96 -4.63
C GLN A 14 15.51 5.58 -4.32
N PHE A 15 14.41 4.99 -4.80
CA PHE A 15 13.06 5.48 -4.50
C PHE A 15 12.72 5.43 -3.01
N ARG A 16 13.33 4.52 -2.25
CA ARG A 16 13.16 4.45 -0.79
C ARG A 16 13.78 5.63 -0.05
N LYS A 17 14.72 6.34 -0.67
CA LYS A 17 15.38 7.53 -0.09
C LYS A 17 14.56 8.80 -0.29
N LEU A 18 13.55 8.76 -1.15
CA LEU A 18 12.65 9.90 -1.36
C LEU A 18 11.85 10.17 -0.07
N LYS A 19 11.96 11.39 0.42
CA LYS A 19 11.36 11.81 1.68
C LYS A 19 9.93 12.30 1.46
N PHE A 20 9.06 11.43 0.98
CA PHE A 20 7.65 11.78 0.74
C PHE A 20 6.95 12.37 1.98
N ALA A 21 7.40 12.02 3.19
CA ALA A 21 6.84 12.59 4.42
C ALA A 21 7.00 14.12 4.51
N GLU A 22 7.99 14.70 3.83
CA GLU A 22 8.17 16.16 3.79
C GLU A 22 7.07 16.87 2.96
N MET A 23 6.38 16.14 2.08
CA MET A 23 5.25 16.66 1.31
C MET A 23 3.94 16.65 2.13
N PHE A 24 3.87 15.87 3.20
CA PHE A 24 2.68 15.65 4.02
C PHE A 24 2.99 15.84 5.50
N PRO A 25 3.08 17.07 6.01
CA PRO A 25 3.46 17.30 7.40
C PRO A 25 2.45 16.75 8.42
N MET A 26 1.21 16.49 8.01
CA MET A 26 0.12 16.05 8.88
C MET A 26 -0.05 14.54 8.97
N ILE A 27 0.41 13.79 7.97
CA ILE A 27 0.24 12.32 7.91
C ILE A 27 1.50 11.63 7.42
N ASN A 28 1.83 10.48 7.99
CA ASN A 28 2.90 9.65 7.48
C ASN A 28 2.43 8.76 6.32
N ARG A 29 3.39 8.15 5.61
CA ARG A 29 3.12 7.31 4.44
C ARG A 29 2.16 6.15 4.72
N THR A 30 2.28 5.50 5.88
CA THR A 30 1.43 4.36 6.25
C THR A 30 0.00 4.82 6.51
N ASP A 31 -0.17 5.92 7.24
CA ASP A 31 -1.46 6.53 7.51
C ASP A 31 -2.16 6.93 6.22
N PHE A 32 -1.45 7.65 5.34
CA PHE A 32 -1.97 8.04 4.01
C PHE A 32 -2.46 6.83 3.22
N PHE A 33 -1.64 5.77 3.14
CA PHE A 33 -2.00 4.55 2.41
C PHE A 33 -3.24 3.86 2.99
N VAL A 34 -3.34 3.77 4.32
CA VAL A 34 -4.51 3.20 5.00
C VAL A 34 -5.76 4.05 4.77
N MET A 35 -5.64 5.38 4.89
CA MET A 35 -6.76 6.31 4.64
C MET A 35 -7.24 6.25 3.18
N CYS A 36 -6.33 6.19 2.19
CA CYS A 36 -6.67 5.95 0.80
C CYS A 36 -7.41 4.61 0.61
N THR A 37 -6.91 3.54 1.24
CA THR A 37 -7.56 2.22 1.15
C THR A 37 -8.97 2.22 1.76
N ILE A 38 -9.20 3.01 2.81
CA ILE A 38 -10.54 3.21 3.38
C ILE A 38 -11.40 4.04 2.41
N MET A 39 -10.90 5.07 1.80
CA MET A 39 -11.62 5.92 0.84
C MET A 39 -12.03 5.15 -0.42
N ASP A 40 -11.18 4.25 -0.94
CA ASP A 40 -11.39 3.51 -2.20
C ASP A 40 -12.26 2.25 -2.06
N LYS A 41 -12.89 2.03 -0.95
CA LYS A 41 -13.55 0.75 -0.63
C LYS A 41 -14.92 0.50 -1.26
N GLY A 42 -15.47 1.45 -2.01
CA GLY A 42 -16.72 1.23 -2.76
C GLY A 42 -18.01 1.62 -2.04
N GLU A 43 -19.13 1.11 -2.50
CA GLU A 43 -20.50 1.68 -2.44
C GLU A 43 -21.04 2.11 -1.06
N ASN A 44 -20.59 1.56 0.05
CA ASN A 44 -21.17 1.85 1.37
C ASN A 44 -20.27 2.67 2.31
N GLY A 45 -19.17 3.20 1.81
CA GLY A 45 -18.27 4.04 2.63
C GLY A 45 -17.61 3.31 3.83
N LYS A 46 -17.78 1.98 4.01
CA LYS A 46 -17.32 1.22 5.18
C LYS A 46 -16.50 -0.01 4.79
N ILE A 47 -15.44 -0.29 5.53
CA ILE A 47 -14.59 -1.46 5.32
C ILE A 47 -14.35 -2.16 6.66
N THR A 48 -14.34 -3.49 6.68
CA THR A 48 -13.96 -4.23 7.87
C THR A 48 -12.44 -4.16 8.09
N ILE A 49 -12.00 -4.29 9.35
CA ILE A 49 -10.57 -4.32 9.67
C ILE A 49 -9.85 -5.45 8.93
N SER A 50 -10.51 -6.60 8.77
CA SER A 50 -9.95 -7.76 8.05
C SER A 50 -9.78 -7.49 6.56
N GLU A 51 -10.77 -6.88 5.90
CA GLU A 51 -10.69 -6.47 4.49
C GLU A 51 -9.63 -5.39 4.29
N LEU A 52 -9.55 -4.42 5.21
CA LEU A 52 -8.53 -3.37 5.17
C LEU A 52 -7.13 -3.99 5.26
N ALA A 53 -6.90 -4.93 6.18
CA ALA A 53 -5.62 -5.63 6.31
C ALA A 53 -5.25 -6.41 5.04
N SER A 54 -6.23 -7.10 4.45
CA SER A 54 -6.07 -7.84 3.20
C SER A 54 -5.73 -6.93 2.02
N ARG A 55 -6.50 -5.84 1.82
CA ARG A 55 -6.27 -4.88 0.71
C ARG A 55 -4.97 -4.12 0.88
N ALA A 56 -4.65 -3.71 2.10
CA ALA A 56 -3.39 -3.02 2.41
C ALA A 56 -2.18 -3.96 2.37
N LYS A 57 -2.38 -5.27 2.27
CA LYS A 57 -1.32 -6.31 2.39
C LYS A 57 -0.47 -6.11 3.65
N MET A 58 -1.12 -5.76 4.75
CA MET A 58 -0.51 -5.50 6.05
C MET A 58 -0.99 -6.51 7.08
N LEU A 59 -0.15 -6.76 8.10
CA LEU A 59 -0.55 -7.59 9.22
C LEU A 59 -1.70 -6.94 10.00
N PRO A 60 -2.69 -7.72 10.50
CA PRO A 60 -3.81 -7.18 11.29
C PRO A 60 -3.37 -6.35 12.50
N SER A 61 -2.28 -6.73 13.16
CA SER A 61 -1.70 -5.98 14.29
C SER A 61 -1.14 -4.61 13.87
N ALA A 62 -0.56 -4.51 12.67
CA ALA A 62 -0.07 -3.24 12.12
C ALA A 62 -1.25 -2.32 11.77
N ILE A 63 -2.28 -2.85 11.10
CA ILE A 63 -3.51 -2.11 10.81
C ILE A 63 -4.16 -1.59 12.10
N SER A 64 -4.32 -2.46 13.12
CA SER A 64 -4.93 -2.06 14.40
C SER A 64 -4.19 -0.92 15.08
N ARG A 65 -2.85 -0.92 15.01
CA ARG A 65 -2.00 0.16 15.55
C ARG A 65 -2.17 1.45 14.77
N THR A 66 -2.15 1.38 13.44
CA THR A 66 -2.35 2.55 12.57
C THR A 66 -3.74 3.16 12.79
N LEU A 67 -4.78 2.32 12.82
CA LEU A 67 -6.14 2.78 13.05
C LEU A 67 -6.31 3.45 14.41
N LYS A 68 -5.67 2.93 15.47
CA LYS A 68 -5.70 3.57 16.79
C LYS A 68 -5.14 5.00 16.72
N GLY A 69 -3.98 5.19 16.09
CA GLY A 69 -3.39 6.51 15.93
C GLY A 69 -4.20 7.47 15.06
N LEU A 70 -4.89 6.95 14.04
CA LEU A 70 -5.79 7.74 13.18
C LEU A 70 -7.07 8.14 13.93
N GLU A 71 -7.62 7.24 14.73
CA GLU A 71 -8.80 7.47 15.58
C GLU A 71 -8.53 8.51 16.65
N GLU A 72 -7.38 8.42 17.34
CA GLU A 72 -6.93 9.41 18.34
C GLU A 72 -6.77 10.81 17.75
N ARG A 73 -6.47 10.92 16.45
CA ARG A 73 -6.38 12.19 15.71
C ARG A 73 -7.69 12.62 15.06
N GLY A 74 -8.75 11.82 15.18
CA GLY A 74 -10.06 12.13 14.66
C GLY A 74 -10.21 11.98 13.14
N TYR A 75 -9.35 11.20 12.48
CA TYR A 75 -9.39 10.98 11.02
C TYR A 75 -10.20 9.75 10.61
N VAL A 76 -10.37 8.81 11.52
CA VAL A 76 -11.20 7.62 11.30
C VAL A 76 -12.10 7.39 12.50
N GLU A 77 -13.19 6.69 12.27
CA GLU A 77 -14.07 6.18 13.32
C GLU A 77 -14.36 4.69 13.12
N ARG A 78 -14.58 4.00 14.24
CA ARG A 78 -14.92 2.58 14.26
C ARG A 78 -16.37 2.42 14.65
N ASN A 79 -17.10 1.72 13.80
CA ASN A 79 -18.51 1.39 14.05
C ASN A 79 -18.66 -0.12 14.24
N ILE A 80 -19.13 -0.51 15.44
CA ILE A 80 -19.46 -1.90 15.73
C ILE A 80 -20.80 -2.21 15.05
N ASN A 81 -20.81 -3.25 14.21
CA ASN A 81 -22.06 -3.71 13.64
C ASN A 81 -23.01 -4.20 14.76
N LYS A 82 -24.14 -3.53 14.93
CA LYS A 82 -25.14 -3.89 15.96
C LYS A 82 -25.69 -5.30 15.77
N ASN A 83 -25.70 -5.81 14.52
CA ASN A 83 -26.25 -7.12 14.17
C ASN A 83 -25.18 -8.24 14.17
N ASP A 84 -23.89 -7.88 14.08
CA ASP A 84 -22.78 -8.82 14.14
C ASP A 84 -21.57 -8.16 14.83
N ARG A 85 -21.47 -8.36 16.13
CA ARG A 85 -20.39 -7.80 16.98
C ARG A 85 -18.99 -8.30 16.62
N ARG A 86 -18.88 -9.28 15.71
CA ARG A 86 -17.58 -9.79 15.22
C ARG A 86 -17.00 -8.91 14.12
N ASN A 87 -17.84 -8.08 13.48
CA ASN A 87 -17.42 -7.19 12.41
C ASN A 87 -17.39 -5.74 12.88
N THR A 88 -16.17 -5.23 13.06
CA THR A 88 -15.92 -3.79 13.25
C THR A 88 -15.64 -3.17 11.90
N TYR A 89 -16.46 -2.20 11.53
CA TYR A 89 -16.24 -1.37 10.34
C TYR A 89 -15.42 -0.14 10.69
N VAL A 90 -14.67 0.32 9.72
CA VAL A 90 -13.90 1.56 9.78
C VAL A 90 -14.34 2.45 8.62
N GLU A 91 -14.50 3.74 8.92
CA GLU A 91 -14.80 4.77 7.93
C GLU A 91 -13.98 6.02 8.23
N LEU A 92 -13.75 6.85 7.22
CA LEU A 92 -13.14 8.15 7.41
C LEU A 92 -14.15 9.11 8.04
N THR A 93 -13.69 9.98 8.90
CA THR A 93 -14.45 11.16 9.30
C THR A 93 -14.42 12.20 8.18
N ALA A 94 -15.26 13.24 8.24
CA ALA A 94 -15.23 14.34 7.28
C ALA A 94 -13.83 15.00 7.21
N GLU A 95 -13.15 15.14 8.34
CA GLU A 95 -11.78 15.65 8.38
C GLU A 95 -10.77 14.67 7.79
N GLY A 96 -10.95 13.36 8.04
CA GLY A 96 -10.16 12.30 7.42
C GLY A 96 -10.30 12.28 5.89
N GLU A 97 -11.52 12.43 5.38
CA GLU A 97 -11.79 12.52 3.94
C GLU A 97 -11.11 13.74 3.32
N ARG A 98 -11.31 14.91 3.91
CA ARG A 98 -10.68 16.16 3.47
C ARG A 98 -9.16 16.04 3.39
N LEU A 99 -8.54 15.55 4.46
CA LEU A 99 -7.09 15.41 4.54
C LEU A 99 -6.56 14.37 3.54
N THR A 100 -7.32 13.27 3.33
CA THR A 100 -6.95 12.24 2.36
C THR A 100 -6.98 12.79 0.93
N GLU A 101 -8.04 13.53 0.58
CA GLU A 101 -8.19 14.11 -0.74
C GLU A 101 -7.13 15.17 -1.02
N GLU A 102 -6.83 16.03 -0.05
CA GLU A 102 -5.76 17.02 -0.13
C GLU A 102 -4.39 16.37 -0.37
N ALA A 103 -4.09 15.29 0.35
CA ALA A 103 -2.87 14.53 0.16
C ALA A 103 -2.83 13.81 -1.20
N ARG A 104 -3.96 13.29 -1.69
CA ARG A 104 -4.09 12.70 -3.04
C ARG A 104 -3.79 13.72 -4.13
N GLN A 105 -4.32 14.94 -3.98
CA GLN A 105 -4.07 16.01 -4.94
C GLN A 105 -2.59 16.38 -4.99
N ILE A 106 -1.93 16.52 -3.84
CA ILE A 106 -0.48 16.78 -3.77
C ILE A 106 0.30 15.67 -4.49
N MET A 107 -0.05 14.39 -4.26
CA MET A 107 0.60 13.26 -4.94
C MET A 107 0.33 13.24 -6.45
N ALA A 108 -0.87 13.59 -6.87
CA ALA A 108 -1.22 13.65 -8.28
C ALA A 108 -0.43 14.76 -9.00
N ASP A 109 -0.32 15.91 -8.39
CA ASP A 109 0.43 17.05 -8.96
C ASP A 109 1.93 16.76 -8.99
N PHE A 110 2.48 16.14 -7.95
CA PHE A 110 3.85 15.63 -7.94
C PHE A 110 4.08 14.61 -9.06
N GLY A 111 3.18 13.62 -9.18
CA GLY A 111 3.26 12.61 -10.23
C GLY A 111 3.23 13.22 -11.65
N LYS A 112 2.31 14.15 -11.90
CA LYS A 112 2.25 14.89 -13.16
C LYS A 112 3.55 15.65 -13.44
N SER A 113 4.08 16.35 -12.45
CA SER A 113 5.34 17.11 -12.58
C SER A 113 6.53 16.21 -12.90
N VAL A 114 6.62 15.04 -12.27
CA VAL A 114 7.69 14.07 -12.55
C VAL A 114 7.52 13.47 -13.95
N MET A 115 6.31 13.03 -14.30
CA MET A 115 6.04 12.39 -15.60
C MET A 115 6.19 13.36 -16.78
N SER A 116 5.89 14.63 -16.61
CA SER A 116 6.04 15.64 -17.67
C SER A 116 7.50 15.94 -18.05
N GLN A 117 8.47 15.49 -17.28
CA GLN A 117 9.89 15.68 -17.55
C GLN A 117 10.51 14.50 -18.32
N GLY A 118 9.77 13.41 -18.51
CA GLY A 118 10.19 12.22 -19.23
C GLY A 118 9.47 12.05 -20.57
N ASP A 119 10.00 11.17 -21.42
CA ASP A 119 9.30 10.73 -22.62
C ASP A 119 8.17 9.74 -22.26
N GLU A 120 6.98 9.94 -22.83
CA GLU A 120 5.80 9.11 -22.52
C GLU A 120 5.97 7.66 -22.99
N ALA A 121 6.64 7.44 -24.14
CA ALA A 121 6.87 6.10 -24.64
C ALA A 121 7.86 5.33 -23.76
N ASP A 122 8.91 5.98 -23.30
CA ASP A 122 9.88 5.41 -22.36
C ASP A 122 9.23 5.07 -21.03
N MET A 123 8.35 5.94 -20.53
CA MET A 123 7.59 5.66 -19.29
C MET A 123 6.66 4.46 -19.45
N LYS A 124 5.97 4.32 -20.57
CA LYS A 124 5.13 3.14 -20.86
C LYS A 124 5.96 1.85 -20.94
N HIS A 125 7.12 1.90 -21.58
CA HIS A 125 8.03 0.76 -21.62
C HIS A 125 8.52 0.38 -20.23
N LEU A 126 8.94 1.36 -19.42
CA LEU A 126 9.39 1.13 -18.05
C LEU A 126 8.29 0.47 -17.21
N ILE A 127 7.05 0.95 -17.28
CA ILE A 127 5.89 0.36 -16.58
C ILE A 127 5.72 -1.10 -17.00
N SER A 128 5.71 -1.38 -18.31
CA SER A 128 5.57 -2.74 -18.83
C SER A 128 6.69 -3.68 -18.36
N TYR A 129 7.94 -3.21 -18.33
CA TYR A 129 9.07 -3.98 -17.81
C TYR A 129 8.95 -4.26 -16.31
N LEU A 130 8.53 -3.28 -15.52
CA LEU A 130 8.32 -3.47 -14.07
C LEU A 130 7.22 -4.48 -13.78
N ASP A 131 6.11 -4.44 -14.51
CA ASP A 131 5.03 -5.42 -14.41
C ASP A 131 5.52 -6.84 -14.76
N ASN A 132 6.27 -6.98 -15.85
CA ASN A 132 6.86 -8.28 -16.22
C ASN A 132 7.81 -8.81 -15.14
N ILE A 133 8.69 -7.96 -14.59
CA ILE A 133 9.62 -8.35 -13.53
C ILE A 133 8.83 -8.78 -12.28
N TYR A 134 7.76 -8.06 -11.92
CA TYR A 134 6.89 -8.42 -10.81
C TYR A 134 6.29 -9.82 -10.99
N HIS A 135 5.68 -10.10 -12.14
CA HIS A 135 5.07 -11.40 -12.42
C HIS A 135 6.08 -12.55 -12.46
N ILE A 136 7.28 -12.31 -13.01
CA ILE A 136 8.36 -13.31 -12.99
C ILE A 136 8.80 -13.60 -11.56
N ALA A 137 9.00 -12.55 -10.75
CA ALA A 137 9.41 -12.69 -9.35
C ALA A 137 8.34 -13.40 -8.50
N GLU A 138 7.05 -13.12 -8.73
CA GLU A 138 5.93 -13.79 -8.06
C GLU A 138 5.93 -15.30 -8.36
N LYS A 139 6.06 -15.69 -9.64
CA LYS A 139 6.17 -17.09 -10.03
C LYS A 139 7.38 -17.81 -9.42
N GLU A 140 8.53 -17.13 -9.37
CA GLU A 140 9.75 -17.70 -8.78
C GLU A 140 9.61 -17.90 -7.26
N ILE A 141 8.95 -16.97 -6.55
CA ILE A 141 8.65 -17.11 -5.13
C ILE A 141 7.73 -18.31 -4.88
N GLU A 142 6.68 -18.48 -5.69
CA GLU A 142 5.77 -19.61 -5.57
C GLU A 142 6.48 -20.96 -5.83
N ALA A 143 7.33 -21.03 -6.86
CA ALA A 143 8.11 -22.23 -7.16
C ALA A 143 9.03 -22.62 -5.99
N ARG A 144 9.70 -21.66 -5.36
CA ARG A 144 10.59 -21.90 -4.20
C ARG A 144 9.84 -22.31 -2.94
N LYS A 145 8.65 -21.77 -2.68
CA LYS A 145 7.78 -22.22 -1.59
C LYS A 145 7.38 -23.68 -1.75
N GLY A 146 7.07 -24.12 -2.99
CA GLY A 146 6.75 -25.51 -3.30
C GLY A 146 7.90 -26.48 -3.04
N GLN A 147 9.14 -26.07 -3.34
CA GLN A 147 10.35 -26.87 -3.09
C GLN A 147 10.69 -27.00 -1.60
N GLY A 148 10.50 -25.96 -0.82
CA GLY A 148 10.71 -25.99 0.65
C GLY A 148 9.81 -27.01 1.34
N ARG A 149 8.51 -27.01 0.99
CA ARG A 149 7.54 -27.96 1.55
C ARG A 149 7.78 -29.43 1.14
N ARG A 150 8.42 -29.69 -0.01
CA ARG A 150 8.80 -31.08 -0.42
C ARG A 150 9.96 -31.60 0.41
N LYS A 151 10.96 -30.76 0.69
CA LYS A 151 12.13 -31.16 1.49
C LYS A 151 11.77 -31.44 2.96
N GLU A 152 10.79 -30.73 3.53
CA GLU A 152 10.30 -31.00 4.89
C GLU A 152 9.59 -32.35 4.98
N ARG A 153 8.85 -32.78 3.95
CA ARG A 153 8.14 -34.07 3.93
C ARG A 153 9.03 -35.28 3.65
N GLU A 154 10.22 -35.08 3.11
CA GLU A 154 11.20 -36.16 2.84
C GLU A 154 12.11 -36.42 4.06
N HIS A 155 12.01 -35.59 5.12
CA HIS A 155 12.77 -35.73 6.35
C HIS A 155 11.90 -36.12 7.58
N GLU A 156 10.59 -36.35 7.38
CA GLU A 156 9.69 -37.00 8.35
C GLU A 156 9.52 -38.50 8.02
#